data_67b1fc3254ac74ec7e03c6ef99292020
#
_entry.id   67b1fc3254ac74ec7e03c6ef99292020
#
_cell.length_a   1.000
_cell.length_b   1.000
_cell.length_c   1.000
_cell.angle_alpha   90.00
_cell.angle_beta   90.00
_cell.angle_gamma   90.00
#
_symmetry.space_group_name_H-M   'P 1'
#
loop_
_entity.id
_entity.type
_entity.pdbx_description
1 polymer ?
#
loop_
_entity_poly.entity_id
_entity_poly.type
_entity_poly.pdbx_seq_one_letter_code
_entity_poly.pdbx_strand_id
1 'polypeptide(L)'
;MVGVKDPTKSSFELHYRDIGDYLTVEEKLGVVDSSSIDTIDWQSITPNKEGDWLNQRSEEFEKWPVIGEKKGKSVKIFQTFSAGLKTGRDSWAYAHTGGRLLSNLGNLAGTYAEATAALHNWLNEQGISKPREKDVNAFLQAHPRFADTTKISWNRTLKNLAAKDTEIPVRRNRVYRSLYRPFMKQRVYFEQALNDMTYQLPSMFPTPQQSNIGFYIPAVSSAAREFNAIATDLLPDLCLSGSGSGQFFTRFIWTPAEADDDSLFGEGSVAKQGESSIYGKVGEVVDGYVRVDNITDEIKQLYREALGADVT
;
A
#
# COMPACT_ATOMS: atom_id res chain seq x y z
N MET A 1 19.33 21.23 -0.73
CA MET A 1 18.89 22.20 0.30
C MET A 1 19.95 22.24 1.39
N VAL A 2 20.41 23.43 1.76
CA VAL A 2 21.32 23.65 2.89
C VAL A 2 20.61 24.57 3.87
N GLY A 3 20.58 24.23 5.14
CA GLY A 3 19.99 25.05 6.20
C GLY A 3 21.08 25.54 7.15
N VAL A 4 21.12 26.84 7.42
CA VAL A 4 22.04 27.45 8.40
C VAL A 4 21.21 27.97 9.56
N LYS A 5 21.54 27.55 10.79
CA LYS A 5 20.91 28.09 11.99
C LYS A 5 21.72 29.28 12.50
N ASP A 6 21.15 30.47 12.40
CA ASP A 6 21.72 31.71 12.97
C ASP A 6 20.95 32.08 14.23
N PRO A 7 21.58 32.00 15.43
CA PRO A 7 20.90 32.30 16.68
C PRO A 7 20.61 33.80 16.88
N THR A 8 21.15 34.66 16.02
CA THR A 8 20.92 36.10 16.07
C THR A 8 19.69 36.56 15.30
N LYS A 9 19.14 35.70 14.41
CA LYS A 9 17.95 35.99 13.62
C LYS A 9 16.70 35.48 14.31
N SER A 10 15.66 36.29 14.35
CA SER A 10 14.34 35.96 14.91
C SER A 10 13.37 35.36 13.88
N SER A 11 13.70 35.44 12.59
CA SER A 11 12.90 34.91 11.48
C SER A 11 13.78 34.08 10.56
N PHE A 12 13.18 33.14 9.85
CA PHE A 12 13.88 32.40 8.80
C PHE A 12 13.75 33.14 7.46
N GLU A 13 14.78 33.01 6.65
CA GLU A 13 14.79 33.47 5.27
C GLU A 13 14.98 32.26 4.35
N LEU A 14 14.21 32.20 3.26
CA LEU A 14 14.33 31.15 2.28
C LEU A 14 14.78 31.74 0.95
N HIS A 15 15.94 31.29 0.48
CA HIS A 15 16.51 31.67 -0.80
C HIS A 15 16.46 30.48 -1.75
N TYR A 16 16.00 30.71 -2.95
CA TYR A 16 15.82 29.70 -3.98
C TYR A 16 16.45 30.15 -5.30
N ARG A 17 16.99 29.21 -6.04
CA ARG A 17 17.37 29.39 -7.42
C ARG A 17 16.86 28.24 -8.25
N ASP A 18 16.17 28.54 -9.33
CA ASP A 18 15.83 27.59 -10.37
C ASP A 18 17.02 27.46 -11.34
N ILE A 19 17.44 26.22 -11.56
CA ILE A 19 18.53 25.92 -12.52
C ILE A 19 17.98 25.46 -13.87
N GLY A 20 16.66 25.45 -14.05
CA GLY A 20 15.98 25.03 -15.27
C GLY A 20 15.60 23.55 -15.30
N ASP A 21 14.74 23.23 -16.26
CA ASP A 21 14.22 21.86 -16.48
C ASP A 21 15.08 21.09 -17.51
N TYR A 22 14.93 19.76 -17.45
CA TYR A 22 15.49 18.80 -18.42
C TYR A 22 17.01 18.74 -18.52
N LEU A 23 17.73 19.32 -17.57
CA LEU A 23 19.20 19.24 -17.51
C LEU A 23 19.66 17.81 -17.20
N THR A 24 20.74 17.38 -17.86
CA THR A 24 21.48 16.15 -17.52
C THR A 24 22.14 16.26 -16.15
N VAL A 25 22.64 15.17 -15.62
CA VAL A 25 23.38 15.17 -14.34
C VAL A 25 24.63 16.04 -14.43
N GLU A 26 25.36 15.94 -15.54
CA GLU A 26 26.58 16.70 -15.81
C GLU A 26 26.31 18.20 -15.88
N GLU A 27 25.24 18.61 -16.55
CA GLU A 27 24.84 20.00 -16.62
C GLU A 27 24.43 20.56 -15.25
N LYS A 28 23.68 19.80 -14.45
CA LYS A 28 23.33 20.20 -13.08
C LYS A 28 24.55 20.37 -12.18
N LEU A 29 25.49 19.45 -12.26
CA LEU A 29 26.76 19.54 -11.52
C LEU A 29 27.59 20.73 -12.01
N GLY A 30 27.65 20.99 -13.31
CA GLY A 30 28.34 22.14 -13.89
C GLY A 30 27.79 23.48 -13.38
N VAL A 31 26.46 23.60 -13.21
CA VAL A 31 25.85 24.78 -12.60
C VAL A 31 26.30 24.96 -11.15
N VAL A 32 26.37 23.87 -10.38
CA VAL A 32 26.83 23.91 -8.99
C VAL A 32 28.32 24.29 -8.92
N ASP A 33 29.16 23.65 -9.72
CA ASP A 33 30.62 23.87 -9.72
C ASP A 33 31.01 25.29 -10.16
N SER A 34 30.21 25.90 -11.07
CA SER A 34 30.44 27.27 -11.56
C SER A 34 29.82 28.35 -10.67
N SER A 35 29.12 27.99 -9.61
CA SER A 35 28.39 28.92 -8.73
C SER A 35 29.02 28.99 -7.35
N SER A 36 28.97 30.18 -6.73
CA SER A 36 29.23 30.34 -5.30
C SER A 36 28.01 30.99 -4.62
N ILE A 37 27.91 30.90 -3.33
CA ILE A 37 26.80 31.51 -2.56
C ILE A 37 26.66 32.99 -2.88
N ASP A 38 27.77 33.68 -3.13
CA ASP A 38 27.80 35.13 -3.39
C ASP A 38 27.49 35.48 -4.85
N THR A 39 27.60 34.54 -5.78
CA THR A 39 27.39 34.77 -7.22
C THR A 39 26.05 34.25 -7.73
N ILE A 40 25.32 33.52 -6.92
CA ILE A 40 24.00 33.02 -7.28
C ILE A 40 22.98 34.15 -7.21
N ASP A 41 22.19 34.28 -8.29
CA ASP A 41 20.99 35.13 -8.30
C ASP A 41 19.86 34.45 -7.51
N TRP A 42 19.80 34.78 -6.22
CA TRP A 42 18.85 34.22 -5.29
C TRP A 42 17.50 34.91 -5.37
N GLN A 43 16.45 34.12 -5.47
CA GLN A 43 15.06 34.56 -5.29
C GLN A 43 14.67 34.34 -3.82
N SER A 44 14.18 35.37 -3.15
CA SER A 44 13.60 35.24 -1.81
C SER A 44 12.18 34.69 -1.94
N ILE A 45 11.89 33.63 -1.21
CA ILE A 45 10.58 32.96 -1.19
C ILE A 45 9.94 33.17 0.17
N THR A 46 8.68 33.53 0.17
CA THR A 46 7.83 33.49 1.36
C THR A 46 6.88 32.31 1.25
N PRO A 47 7.07 31.24 2.02
CA PRO A 47 6.13 30.12 2.05
C PRO A 47 4.73 30.57 2.46
N ASN A 48 3.70 29.88 1.94
CA ASN A 48 2.34 30.11 2.43
C ASN A 48 2.16 29.48 3.84
N LYS A 49 0.95 29.63 4.41
CA LYS A 49 0.61 29.07 5.74
C LYS A 49 0.70 27.53 5.82
N GLU A 50 0.59 26.85 4.68
CA GLU A 50 0.71 25.40 4.54
C GLU A 50 2.16 24.93 4.38
N GLY A 51 3.11 25.87 4.22
CA GLY A 51 4.52 25.61 4.01
C GLY A 51 4.89 25.30 2.56
N ASP A 52 4.05 25.62 1.58
CA ASP A 52 4.39 25.48 0.16
C ASP A 52 5.38 26.59 -0.23
N TRP A 53 6.47 26.20 -0.88
CA TRP A 53 7.53 27.12 -1.30
C TRP A 53 7.29 27.63 -2.72
N LEU A 54 7.15 26.70 -3.65
CA LEU A 54 6.89 26.92 -5.06
C LEU A 54 5.51 26.38 -5.40
N ASN A 55 4.91 26.88 -6.48
CA ASN A 55 3.61 26.43 -6.96
C ASN A 55 2.59 26.37 -5.80
N GLN A 56 2.52 27.46 -5.02
CA GLN A 56 1.61 27.53 -3.88
C GLN A 56 0.17 27.24 -4.34
N ARG A 57 -0.52 26.41 -3.57
CA ARG A 57 -1.90 26.04 -3.88
C ARG A 57 -2.81 27.27 -3.83
N SER A 58 -3.83 27.27 -4.68
CA SER A 58 -4.84 28.33 -4.68
C SER A 58 -5.74 28.25 -3.44
N GLU A 59 -6.38 29.34 -3.05
CA GLU A 59 -7.36 29.37 -1.95
C GLU A 59 -8.55 28.44 -2.21
N GLU A 60 -8.87 28.16 -3.45
CA GLU A 60 -9.93 27.21 -3.82
C GLU A 60 -9.60 25.78 -3.45
N PHE A 61 -8.30 25.40 -3.42
CA PHE A 61 -7.86 24.07 -3.02
C PHE A 61 -8.34 23.72 -1.61
N GLU A 62 -8.41 24.71 -0.70
CA GLU A 62 -8.86 24.51 0.67
C GLU A 62 -10.36 24.20 0.79
N LYS A 63 -11.14 24.55 -0.23
CA LYS A 63 -12.59 24.29 -0.26
C LYS A 63 -12.93 22.87 -0.72
N TRP A 64 -11.96 22.16 -1.31
CA TRP A 64 -12.21 20.82 -1.84
C TRP A 64 -12.08 19.76 -0.75
N PRO A 65 -12.98 18.76 -0.73
CA PRO A 65 -12.83 17.62 0.14
C PRO A 65 -11.60 16.83 -0.25
N VAL A 66 -10.88 16.33 0.75
CA VAL A 66 -9.71 15.47 0.49
C VAL A 66 -10.16 14.09 0.00
N ILE A 67 -9.41 13.48 -0.90
CA ILE A 67 -9.76 12.16 -1.41
C ILE A 67 -9.74 11.09 -0.30
N GLY A 68 -8.78 11.18 0.63
CA GLY A 68 -8.69 10.32 1.81
C GLY A 68 -7.59 10.80 2.74
N GLU A 69 -7.81 10.66 4.03
CA GLU A 69 -6.91 11.12 5.08
C GLU A 69 -6.85 10.09 6.20
N LYS A 70 -5.63 9.71 6.65
CA LYS A 70 -5.43 8.77 7.76
C LYS A 70 -5.58 9.41 9.13
N LYS A 71 -5.14 10.66 9.25
CA LYS A 71 -5.15 11.44 10.50
C LYS A 71 -5.58 12.86 10.16
N GLY A 72 -6.72 13.29 10.67
CA GLY A 72 -7.26 14.61 10.44
C GLY A 72 -8.77 14.61 10.61
N LYS A 73 -9.35 15.79 10.49
CA LYS A 73 -10.80 16.04 10.61
C LYS A 73 -11.39 16.64 9.35
N SER A 74 -10.65 16.59 8.24
CA SER A 74 -11.10 17.13 6.96
C SER A 74 -12.29 16.32 6.43
N VAL A 75 -13.19 16.97 5.71
CA VAL A 75 -14.21 16.27 4.92
C VAL A 75 -13.49 15.45 3.85
N LYS A 76 -13.71 14.15 3.84
CA LYS A 76 -12.99 13.22 2.97
C LYS A 76 -13.92 12.36 2.14
N ILE A 77 -13.54 12.05 0.91
CA ILE A 77 -14.35 11.26 0.00
C ILE A 77 -14.41 9.80 0.48
N PHE A 78 -13.24 9.18 0.72
CA PHE A 78 -13.15 7.77 1.12
C PHE A 78 -12.78 7.64 2.59
N GLN A 79 -13.48 6.77 3.32
CA GLN A 79 -13.20 6.47 4.72
C GLN A 79 -11.86 5.74 4.87
N THR A 80 -11.62 4.78 3.97
CA THR A 80 -10.44 3.91 3.97
C THR A 80 -9.81 3.86 2.60
N PHE A 81 -8.49 3.82 2.56
CA PHE A 81 -7.70 3.60 1.35
C PHE A 81 -6.43 2.80 1.68
N SER A 82 -5.81 2.24 0.66
CA SER A 82 -4.65 1.36 0.80
C SER A 82 -3.57 1.71 -0.20
N ALA A 83 -2.33 1.44 0.14
CA ALA A 83 -1.33 1.25 -0.90
C ALA A 83 -1.61 -0.07 -1.65
N GLY A 84 -1.08 -0.21 -2.87
CA GLY A 84 -1.10 -1.49 -3.59
C GLY A 84 -0.31 -2.59 -2.86
N LEU A 85 -0.48 -3.82 -3.28
CA LEU A 85 0.16 -4.99 -2.68
C LEU A 85 1.67 -4.95 -2.86
N LYS A 86 2.41 -5.06 -1.76
CA LYS A 86 3.86 -5.24 -1.77
C LYS A 86 4.21 -6.70 -1.47
N THR A 87 4.59 -7.45 -2.49
CA THR A 87 4.97 -8.87 -2.31
C THR A 87 6.39 -9.01 -1.76
N GLY A 88 7.33 -8.16 -2.22
CA GLY A 88 8.76 -8.27 -1.93
C GLY A 88 9.40 -9.53 -2.54
N ARG A 89 8.65 -10.27 -3.36
CA ARG A 89 9.05 -11.52 -4.01
C ARG A 89 8.17 -11.82 -5.25
N ASP A 90 8.07 -10.88 -6.16
CA ASP A 90 7.16 -10.95 -7.30
C ASP A 90 7.29 -12.26 -8.09
N SER A 91 8.51 -12.74 -8.34
CA SER A 91 8.75 -14.00 -9.05
C SER A 91 8.16 -15.24 -8.38
N TRP A 92 7.85 -15.17 -7.08
CA TRP A 92 7.23 -16.23 -6.31
C TRP A 92 5.74 -16.02 -6.10
N ALA A 93 5.34 -14.77 -5.84
CA ALA A 93 3.99 -14.41 -5.45
C ALA A 93 3.07 -14.14 -6.64
N TYR A 94 3.60 -13.95 -7.86
CA TYR A 94 2.85 -13.75 -9.10
C TYR A 94 3.08 -14.88 -10.10
N ALA A 95 2.04 -15.24 -10.86
CA ALA A 95 2.16 -16.10 -12.02
C ALA A 95 0.95 -15.91 -12.96
N HIS A 96 1.09 -16.31 -14.23
CA HIS A 96 -0.01 -16.24 -15.20
C HIS A 96 -1.16 -17.21 -14.87
N THR A 97 -0.85 -18.35 -14.24
CA THR A 97 -1.84 -19.36 -13.86
C THR A 97 -1.79 -19.66 -12.37
N GLY A 98 -2.95 -19.97 -11.77
CA GLY A 98 -3.03 -20.35 -10.36
C GLY A 98 -2.31 -21.67 -10.06
N GLY A 99 -2.30 -22.61 -10.99
CA GLY A 99 -1.58 -23.88 -10.82
C GLY A 99 -0.08 -23.69 -10.69
N ARG A 100 0.52 -22.88 -11.58
CA ARG A 100 1.97 -22.56 -11.50
C ARG A 100 2.31 -21.80 -10.23
N LEU A 101 1.46 -20.82 -9.86
CA LEU A 101 1.62 -20.07 -8.63
C LEU A 101 1.66 -20.94 -7.39
N LEU A 102 0.66 -21.85 -7.27
CA LEU A 102 0.58 -22.77 -6.13
C LEU A 102 1.74 -23.78 -6.11
N SER A 103 2.19 -24.25 -7.27
CA SER A 103 3.36 -25.14 -7.38
C SER A 103 4.64 -24.42 -6.90
N ASN A 104 4.88 -23.20 -7.36
CA ASN A 104 6.03 -22.41 -6.93
C ASN A 104 6.02 -22.18 -5.41
N LEU A 105 4.86 -21.78 -4.87
CA LEU A 105 4.72 -21.53 -3.44
C LEU A 105 4.78 -22.81 -2.59
N GLY A 106 4.30 -23.93 -3.13
CA GLY A 106 4.45 -25.24 -2.49
C GLY A 106 5.93 -25.65 -2.33
N ASN A 107 6.73 -25.42 -3.36
CA ASN A 107 8.18 -25.66 -3.31
C ASN A 107 8.86 -24.72 -2.29
N LEU A 108 8.48 -23.44 -2.28
CA LEU A 108 8.99 -22.50 -1.29
C LEU A 108 8.61 -22.90 0.14
N ALA A 109 7.35 -23.30 0.36
CA ALA A 109 6.87 -23.72 1.67
C ALA A 109 7.55 -25.02 2.15
N GLY A 110 7.81 -25.97 1.25
CA GLY A 110 8.60 -27.16 1.55
C GLY A 110 10.02 -26.82 2.01
N THR A 111 10.71 -25.99 1.24
CA THR A 111 12.06 -25.51 1.64
C THR A 111 12.03 -24.72 2.97
N TYR A 112 10.98 -23.91 3.19
CA TYR A 112 10.79 -23.20 4.45
C TYR A 112 10.62 -24.15 5.63
N ALA A 113 9.78 -25.18 5.50
CA ALA A 113 9.54 -26.17 6.55
C ALA A 113 10.83 -26.92 6.93
N GLU A 114 11.60 -27.38 5.92
CA GLU A 114 12.88 -28.02 6.13
C GLU A 114 13.88 -27.08 6.84
N ALA A 115 13.94 -25.82 6.39
CA ALA A 115 14.82 -24.82 6.97
C ALA A 115 14.44 -24.49 8.42
N THR A 116 13.15 -24.38 8.71
CA THR A 116 12.62 -24.07 10.05
C THR A 116 12.93 -25.21 11.03
N ALA A 117 12.71 -26.47 10.63
CA ALA A 117 13.07 -27.63 11.44
C ALA A 117 14.59 -27.68 11.75
N ALA A 118 15.42 -27.45 10.74
CA ALA A 118 16.87 -27.39 10.93
C ALA A 118 17.31 -26.20 11.79
N LEU A 119 16.66 -25.05 11.64
CA LEU A 119 16.90 -23.84 12.45
C LEU A 119 16.64 -24.12 13.93
N HIS A 120 15.53 -24.76 14.29
CA HIS A 120 15.19 -25.03 15.70
C HIS A 120 16.12 -26.04 16.33
N ASN A 121 16.61 -27.05 15.60
CA ASN A 121 17.69 -27.94 16.07
C ASN A 121 18.97 -27.14 16.34
N TRP A 122 19.40 -26.30 15.41
CA TRP A 122 20.59 -25.47 15.55
C TRP A 122 20.44 -24.46 16.71
N LEU A 123 19.28 -23.83 16.89
CA LEU A 123 19.02 -22.93 18.03
C LEU A 123 19.14 -23.63 19.37
N ASN A 124 18.64 -24.86 19.48
CA ASN A 124 18.77 -25.68 20.68
C ASN A 124 20.23 -26.00 20.98
N GLU A 125 21.04 -26.38 19.97
CA GLU A 125 22.46 -26.63 20.12
C GLU A 125 23.23 -25.38 20.57
N GLN A 126 22.79 -24.16 20.12
CA GLN A 126 23.39 -22.90 20.53
C GLN A 126 22.84 -22.36 21.86
N GLY A 127 21.86 -23.02 22.48
CA GLY A 127 21.25 -22.59 23.74
C GLY A 127 20.38 -21.32 23.59
N ILE A 128 19.85 -21.03 22.39
CA ILE A 128 19.06 -19.83 22.11
C ILE A 128 17.58 -20.14 22.31
N SER A 129 17.01 -19.66 23.41
CA SER A 129 15.60 -19.91 23.79
C SER A 129 14.59 -18.87 23.25
N LYS A 130 15.07 -17.67 22.85
CA LYS A 130 14.22 -16.57 22.31
C LYS A 130 14.82 -16.05 21.00
N PRO A 131 14.70 -16.81 19.92
CA PRO A 131 15.31 -16.46 18.65
C PRO A 131 14.67 -15.21 18.04
N ARG A 132 15.48 -14.45 17.31
CA ARG A 132 15.10 -13.24 16.57
C ARG A 132 15.61 -13.34 15.14
N GLU A 133 15.23 -12.39 14.30
CA GLU A 133 15.69 -12.30 12.91
C GLU A 133 17.22 -12.45 12.75
N LYS A 134 18.00 -11.86 13.65
CA LYS A 134 19.48 -11.97 13.63
C LYS A 134 19.99 -13.41 13.76
N ASP A 135 19.32 -14.22 14.57
CA ASP A 135 19.69 -15.61 14.81
C ASP A 135 19.33 -16.48 13.60
N VAL A 136 18.21 -16.20 12.95
CA VAL A 136 17.84 -16.79 11.65
C VAL A 136 18.86 -16.41 10.57
N ASN A 137 19.33 -15.16 10.54
CA ASN A 137 20.35 -14.74 9.60
C ASN A 137 21.68 -15.48 9.83
N ALA A 138 22.10 -15.66 11.09
CA ALA A 138 23.29 -16.42 11.44
C ALA A 138 23.18 -17.89 11.01
N PHE A 139 22.00 -18.51 11.25
CA PHE A 139 21.72 -19.86 10.77
C PHE A 139 21.80 -19.97 9.25
N LEU A 140 21.19 -19.04 8.50
CA LEU A 140 21.21 -19.06 7.04
C LEU A 140 22.62 -18.85 6.48
N GLN A 141 23.47 -18.07 7.14
CA GLN A 141 24.88 -17.92 6.78
C GLN A 141 25.67 -19.23 7.03
N ALA A 142 25.39 -19.91 8.13
CA ALA A 142 26.05 -21.21 8.46
C ALA A 142 25.54 -22.37 7.58
N HIS A 143 24.33 -22.24 7.00
CA HIS A 143 23.65 -23.28 6.21
C HIS A 143 23.18 -22.74 4.85
N PRO A 144 24.09 -22.44 3.90
CA PRO A 144 23.78 -21.79 2.61
C PRO A 144 22.74 -22.51 1.76
N ARG A 145 22.58 -23.83 1.93
CA ARG A 145 21.56 -24.63 1.22
C ARG A 145 20.13 -24.12 1.44
N PHE A 146 19.86 -23.50 2.60
CA PHE A 146 18.56 -22.90 2.94
C PHE A 146 18.44 -21.43 2.54
N ALA A 147 19.52 -20.82 2.06
CA ALA A 147 19.55 -19.47 1.53
C ALA A 147 19.52 -19.44 -0.01
N ASP A 148 19.35 -20.58 -0.68
CA ASP A 148 19.31 -20.70 -2.13
C ASP A 148 18.06 -19.97 -2.69
N THR A 149 18.31 -18.84 -3.37
CA THR A 149 17.25 -17.97 -3.90
C THR A 149 16.43 -18.61 -5.02
N THR A 150 16.90 -19.74 -5.58
CA THR A 150 16.13 -20.53 -6.56
C THR A 150 15.05 -21.40 -5.90
N LYS A 151 15.14 -21.61 -4.58
CA LYS A 151 14.23 -22.45 -3.79
C LYS A 151 13.36 -21.65 -2.83
N ILE A 152 13.87 -20.56 -2.28
CA ILE A 152 13.18 -19.73 -1.28
C ILE A 152 13.60 -18.27 -1.40
N SER A 153 12.68 -17.37 -1.11
CA SER A 153 12.93 -15.93 -0.97
C SER A 153 12.66 -15.51 0.46
N TRP A 154 13.70 -15.39 1.26
CA TRP A 154 13.60 -14.91 2.63
C TRP A 154 13.36 -13.40 2.70
N ASN A 155 12.31 -13.01 3.43
CA ASN A 155 12.11 -11.63 3.86
C ASN A 155 12.00 -11.58 5.39
N ARG A 156 11.88 -10.39 5.94
CA ARG A 156 11.73 -10.18 7.38
C ARG A 156 10.56 -10.97 7.98
N THR A 157 9.42 -10.99 7.28
CA THR A 157 8.22 -11.70 7.75
C THR A 157 8.48 -13.20 7.88
N LEU A 158 9.03 -13.86 6.84
CA LEU A 158 9.36 -15.28 6.90
C LEU A 158 10.39 -15.62 7.97
N LYS A 159 11.42 -14.79 8.14
CA LYS A 159 12.42 -14.99 9.20
C LYS A 159 11.81 -14.91 10.58
N ASN A 160 10.91 -13.95 10.81
CA ASN A 160 10.18 -13.83 12.08
C ASN A 160 9.22 -15.00 12.34
N LEU A 161 8.58 -15.53 11.29
CA LEU A 161 7.75 -16.74 11.40
C LEU A 161 8.59 -17.97 11.70
N ALA A 162 9.72 -18.16 11.02
CA ALA A 162 10.65 -19.25 11.26
C ALA A 162 11.24 -19.23 12.69
N ALA A 163 11.59 -18.02 13.19
CA ALA A 163 12.03 -17.86 14.58
C ALA A 163 10.99 -18.30 15.61
N LYS A 164 9.69 -18.26 15.26
CA LYS A 164 8.56 -18.65 16.10
C LYS A 164 8.03 -20.05 15.80
N ASP A 165 8.70 -20.82 14.98
CA ASP A 165 8.27 -22.15 14.52
C ASP A 165 6.85 -22.14 13.91
N THR A 166 6.53 -21.11 13.15
CA THR A 166 5.20 -20.92 12.58
C THR A 166 5.15 -21.48 11.16
N GLU A 167 4.22 -22.37 10.90
CA GLU A 167 3.96 -22.91 9.56
C GLU A 167 3.40 -21.86 8.59
N ILE A 168 3.70 -22.03 7.30
CA ILE A 168 3.15 -21.19 6.21
C ILE A 168 2.31 -22.06 5.26
N PRO A 169 1.01 -22.26 5.52
CA PRO A 169 0.16 -23.06 4.67
C PRO A 169 -0.09 -22.36 3.32
N VAL A 170 0.02 -23.12 2.23
CA VAL A 170 -0.33 -22.64 0.88
C VAL A 170 -1.73 -23.11 0.53
N ARG A 171 -2.67 -22.17 0.37
CA ARG A 171 -4.11 -22.44 0.19
C ARG A 171 -4.62 -21.92 -1.15
N ARG A 172 -5.47 -22.70 -1.83
CA ARG A 172 -6.08 -22.34 -3.11
C ARG A 172 -6.96 -21.08 -3.03
N ASN A 173 -7.68 -20.91 -1.94
CA ASN A 173 -8.55 -19.77 -1.69
C ASN A 173 -7.81 -18.46 -1.36
N ARG A 174 -6.49 -18.43 -1.47
CA ARG A 174 -5.67 -17.22 -1.36
C ARG A 174 -5.05 -16.79 -2.70
N VAL A 175 -5.54 -17.35 -3.79
CA VAL A 175 -5.13 -16.97 -5.15
C VAL A 175 -6.13 -15.99 -5.74
N TYR A 176 -5.69 -14.76 -5.91
CA TYR A 176 -6.51 -13.66 -6.43
C TYR A 176 -6.13 -13.30 -7.87
N ARG A 177 -7.02 -12.60 -8.55
CA ARG A 177 -6.67 -11.86 -9.77
C ARG A 177 -6.09 -10.52 -9.37
N SER A 178 -5.01 -10.10 -10.02
CA SER A 178 -4.32 -8.86 -9.74
C SER A 178 -3.99 -8.11 -11.01
N LEU A 179 -4.01 -6.78 -10.92
CA LEU A 179 -3.44 -5.90 -11.90
C LEU A 179 -1.97 -5.64 -11.50
N TYR A 180 -1.07 -6.41 -12.13
CA TYR A 180 0.37 -6.40 -11.80
C TYR A 180 1.09 -5.18 -12.38
N ARG A 181 0.70 -4.76 -13.59
CA ARG A 181 1.14 -3.53 -14.28
C ARG A 181 -0.08 -2.96 -15.01
N PRO A 182 -0.05 -1.73 -15.52
CA PRO A 182 -1.25 -1.07 -16.04
C PRO A 182 -2.09 -1.90 -16.99
N PHE A 183 -1.45 -2.78 -17.78
CA PHE A 183 -2.14 -3.61 -18.78
C PHE A 183 -1.87 -5.11 -18.59
N MET A 184 -1.23 -5.51 -17.50
CA MET A 184 -0.87 -6.90 -17.23
C MET A 184 -1.63 -7.47 -16.05
N LYS A 185 -2.52 -8.42 -16.30
CA LYS A 185 -3.27 -9.15 -15.30
C LYS A 185 -2.56 -10.48 -14.99
N GLN A 186 -2.37 -10.77 -13.69
CA GLN A 186 -1.78 -12.02 -13.23
C GLN A 186 -2.59 -12.63 -12.09
N ARG A 187 -2.23 -13.85 -11.68
CA ARG A 187 -2.63 -14.44 -10.40
C ARG A 187 -1.60 -14.05 -9.35
N VAL A 188 -2.08 -13.67 -8.18
CA VAL A 188 -1.24 -13.35 -7.02
C VAL A 188 -1.68 -14.17 -5.82
N TYR A 189 -0.74 -14.58 -5.01
CA TYR A 189 -1.03 -15.16 -3.71
C TYR A 189 -1.13 -14.04 -2.68
N PHE A 190 -2.31 -13.89 -2.10
CA PHE A 190 -2.60 -12.78 -1.20
C PHE A 190 -2.85 -13.26 0.23
N GLU A 191 -1.77 -13.30 1.01
CA GLU A 191 -1.78 -13.62 2.44
C GLU A 191 -0.55 -12.98 3.11
N GLN A 192 -0.74 -12.43 4.31
CA GLN A 192 0.29 -11.69 5.04
C GLN A 192 1.61 -12.46 5.20
N ALA A 193 1.55 -13.76 5.44
CA ALA A 193 2.76 -14.57 5.65
C ALA A 193 3.70 -14.59 4.43
N LEU A 194 3.16 -14.50 3.22
CA LEU A 194 3.91 -14.59 1.97
C LEU A 194 4.03 -13.28 1.20
N ASN A 195 3.52 -12.17 1.76
CA ASN A 195 3.69 -10.83 1.21
C ASN A 195 4.42 -9.93 2.22
N ASP A 196 5.18 -8.96 1.71
CA ASP A 196 5.89 -8.02 2.57
C ASP A 196 4.90 -7.09 3.30
N MET A 197 3.98 -6.48 2.54
CA MET A 197 2.93 -5.62 3.10
C MET A 197 1.62 -5.80 2.33
N THR A 198 0.54 -6.07 3.05
CA THR A 198 -0.83 -6.14 2.51
C THR A 198 -1.65 -4.87 2.76
N TYR A 199 -1.16 -3.98 3.63
CA TYR A 199 -1.81 -2.73 4.04
C TYR A 199 -3.28 -2.93 4.40
N GLN A 200 -4.20 -2.09 3.85
CA GLN A 200 -5.65 -2.21 4.07
C GLN A 200 -6.37 -3.05 3.02
N LEU A 201 -5.63 -3.63 2.05
CA LEU A 201 -6.22 -4.46 1.00
C LEU A 201 -7.06 -5.64 1.52
N PRO A 202 -6.76 -6.29 2.68
CA PRO A 202 -7.62 -7.34 3.22
C PRO A 202 -9.05 -6.89 3.54
N SER A 203 -9.28 -5.62 3.88
CA SER A 203 -10.64 -5.09 4.07
C SER A 203 -11.32 -4.74 2.76
N MET A 204 -10.59 -4.65 1.67
CA MET A 204 -11.12 -4.36 0.32
C MET A 204 -11.37 -5.64 -0.48
N PHE A 205 -10.57 -6.67 -0.25
CA PHE A 205 -10.60 -7.97 -0.91
C PHE A 205 -10.31 -9.08 0.12
N PRO A 206 -11.23 -9.38 1.06
CA PRO A 206 -10.99 -10.38 2.11
C PRO A 206 -10.89 -11.81 1.57
N THR A 207 -11.66 -12.14 0.53
CA THR A 207 -11.55 -13.41 -0.21
C THR A 207 -11.61 -13.16 -1.73
N PRO A 208 -11.22 -14.13 -2.59
CA PRO A 208 -11.30 -13.97 -4.03
C PRO A 208 -12.72 -13.81 -4.60
N GLN A 209 -13.76 -14.05 -3.78
CA GLN A 209 -15.17 -13.99 -4.15
C GLN A 209 -15.77 -12.59 -4.05
N GLN A 210 -15.23 -11.73 -3.18
CA GLN A 210 -15.71 -10.38 -3.06
C GLN A 210 -15.26 -9.54 -4.27
N SER A 211 -16.24 -8.96 -4.95
CA SER A 211 -16.01 -7.99 -6.01
C SER A 211 -15.88 -6.58 -5.43
N ASN A 212 -15.03 -5.78 -6.01
CA ASN A 212 -14.86 -4.38 -5.68
C ASN A 212 -14.42 -3.62 -6.92
N ILE A 213 -14.54 -2.30 -6.89
CA ILE A 213 -13.97 -1.41 -7.89
C ILE A 213 -13.31 -0.24 -7.18
N GLY A 214 -12.25 0.29 -7.75
CA GLY A 214 -11.57 1.44 -7.17
C GLY A 214 -10.67 2.15 -8.16
N PHE A 215 -10.07 3.23 -7.69
CA PHE A 215 -9.09 4.02 -8.41
C PHE A 215 -7.73 3.85 -7.77
N TYR A 216 -6.75 3.47 -8.58
CA TYR A 216 -5.35 3.53 -8.19
C TYR A 216 -4.75 4.84 -8.69
N ILE A 217 -4.24 5.65 -7.77
CA ILE A 217 -3.60 6.94 -8.05
C ILE A 217 -2.13 6.81 -7.68
N PRO A 218 -1.21 6.90 -8.64
CA PRO A 218 0.23 6.89 -8.37
C PRO A 218 0.63 8.09 -7.51
N ALA A 219 1.56 7.89 -6.60
CA ALA A 219 2.19 9.01 -5.93
C ALA A 219 3.03 9.82 -6.93
N VAL A 220 3.03 11.13 -6.75
CA VAL A 220 3.92 12.01 -7.50
C VAL A 220 5.36 11.63 -7.16
N SER A 221 6.08 11.16 -8.17
CA SER A 221 7.49 10.77 -8.06
C SER A 221 8.27 11.34 -9.24
N SER A 222 9.58 11.25 -9.16
CA SER A 222 10.46 11.66 -10.28
C SER A 222 10.16 10.96 -11.61
N ALA A 223 9.47 9.81 -11.56
CA ALA A 223 9.07 9.03 -12.74
C ALA A 223 7.63 9.31 -13.22
N ALA A 224 6.76 9.87 -12.37
CA ALA A 224 5.38 10.19 -12.71
C ALA A 224 5.17 11.71 -12.58
N ARG A 225 5.32 12.42 -13.68
CA ARG A 225 5.21 13.89 -13.71
C ARG A 225 3.78 14.38 -13.88
N GLU A 226 2.90 13.54 -14.41
CA GLU A 226 1.51 13.90 -14.71
C GLU A 226 0.55 13.12 -13.83
N PHE A 227 -0.54 13.78 -13.45
CA PHE A 227 -1.63 13.11 -12.73
C PHE A 227 -2.24 12.04 -13.64
N ASN A 228 -2.38 10.83 -13.10
CA ASN A 228 -3.18 9.78 -13.73
C ASN A 228 -3.91 8.96 -12.67
N ALA A 229 -4.96 8.30 -13.08
CA ALA A 229 -5.73 7.39 -12.25
C ALA A 229 -6.14 6.17 -13.08
N ILE A 230 -6.02 4.98 -12.51
CA ILE A 230 -6.37 3.73 -13.16
C ILE A 230 -7.54 3.11 -12.41
N ALA A 231 -8.69 3.01 -13.06
CA ALA A 231 -9.84 2.28 -12.51
C ALA A 231 -9.62 0.77 -12.69
N THR A 232 -9.87 -0.01 -11.63
CA THR A 232 -9.73 -1.47 -11.66
C THR A 232 -10.63 -2.14 -10.63
N ASP A 233 -11.12 -3.34 -10.99
CA ASP A 233 -11.81 -4.29 -10.14
C ASP A 233 -10.87 -5.37 -9.56
N LEU A 234 -9.58 -5.24 -9.84
CA LEU A 234 -8.54 -6.20 -9.46
C LEU A 234 -7.68 -5.64 -8.33
N LEU A 235 -7.12 -6.55 -7.55
CA LEU A 235 -6.13 -6.22 -6.51
C LEU A 235 -4.88 -5.60 -7.17
N PRO A 236 -4.54 -4.33 -6.87
CA PRO A 236 -3.43 -3.64 -7.53
C PRO A 236 -2.07 -3.98 -6.90
N ASP A 237 -1.04 -4.07 -7.73
CA ASP A 237 0.36 -4.06 -7.29
C ASP A 237 0.76 -2.70 -6.72
N LEU A 238 1.74 -2.68 -5.82
CA LEU A 238 2.23 -1.45 -5.20
C LEU A 238 2.79 -0.46 -6.23
N CYS A 239 3.52 -0.96 -7.22
CA CYS A 239 4.19 -0.17 -8.26
C CYS A 239 3.46 -0.32 -9.61
N LEU A 240 2.12 -0.17 -9.59
CA LEU A 240 1.27 -0.44 -10.74
C LEU A 240 1.68 0.36 -11.99
N SER A 241 1.98 1.64 -11.85
CA SER A 241 2.28 2.53 -12.98
C SER A 241 3.74 3.00 -13.03
N GLY A 242 4.67 2.31 -12.36
CA GLY A 242 6.10 2.66 -12.41
C GLY A 242 6.84 2.41 -11.11
N SER A 243 7.92 3.13 -10.88
CA SER A 243 8.80 2.97 -9.72
C SER A 243 8.26 3.56 -8.41
N GLY A 244 7.17 4.33 -8.47
CA GLY A 244 6.53 4.94 -7.30
C GLY A 244 5.38 4.08 -6.75
N SER A 245 5.17 4.14 -5.44
CA SER A 245 3.97 3.58 -4.83
C SER A 245 2.76 4.48 -5.13
N GLY A 246 1.56 3.89 -5.18
CA GLY A 246 0.32 4.64 -5.30
C GLY A 246 -0.66 4.30 -4.19
N GLN A 247 -1.81 4.96 -4.22
CA GLN A 247 -2.91 4.73 -3.30
C GLN A 247 -4.13 4.21 -4.07
N PHE A 248 -4.81 3.26 -3.47
CA PHE A 248 -6.00 2.61 -4.02
C PHE A 248 -7.23 2.94 -3.17
N PHE A 249 -8.22 3.51 -3.80
CA PHE A 249 -9.48 3.97 -3.20
C PHE A 249 -10.61 3.13 -3.78
N THR A 250 -11.21 2.28 -2.96
CA THR A 250 -12.29 1.38 -3.41
C THR A 250 -13.66 1.95 -3.11
N ARG A 251 -14.65 1.56 -3.91
CA ARG A 251 -16.07 1.93 -3.69
C ARG A 251 -16.58 1.34 -2.38
N PHE A 252 -16.16 0.12 -2.04
CA PHE A 252 -16.62 -0.61 -0.86
C PHE A 252 -15.44 -1.06 0.02
N ILE A 253 -15.74 -1.30 1.28
CA ILE A 253 -14.96 -2.11 2.21
C ILE A 253 -15.82 -3.28 2.68
N TRP A 254 -15.18 -4.32 3.19
CA TRP A 254 -15.83 -5.52 3.69
C TRP A 254 -15.49 -5.71 5.16
N THR A 255 -16.51 -5.89 5.99
CA THR A 255 -16.36 -6.22 7.40
C THR A 255 -16.83 -7.65 7.65
N PRO A 256 -16.22 -8.41 8.58
CA PRO A 256 -16.76 -9.71 8.95
C PRO A 256 -18.23 -9.57 9.33
N ALA A 257 -19.09 -10.47 8.85
CA ALA A 257 -20.44 -10.59 9.36
C ALA A 257 -20.34 -11.01 10.82
N GLU A 258 -21.07 -10.37 11.71
CA GLU A 258 -21.18 -10.82 13.10
C GLU A 258 -21.73 -12.23 13.07
N ALA A 259 -21.09 -13.17 13.75
CA ALA A 259 -21.67 -14.47 13.99
C ALA A 259 -22.95 -14.22 14.83
N ASP A 260 -24.08 -14.66 14.34
CA ASP A 260 -25.33 -14.64 15.10
C ASP A 260 -25.08 -15.38 16.44
N ASP A 261 -24.74 -14.61 17.47
CA ASP A 261 -24.91 -15.07 18.83
C ASP A 261 -26.41 -14.95 19.08
N ASP A 262 -27.04 -16.06 19.41
CA ASP A 262 -28.47 -16.28 19.60
C ASP A 262 -29.10 -15.24 20.56
N SER A 263 -29.10 -13.98 20.24
CA SER A 263 -29.85 -12.95 20.92
C SER A 263 -31.17 -12.73 20.18
N LEU A 264 -32.17 -13.42 20.68
CA LEU A 264 -33.56 -13.43 20.20
C LEU A 264 -34.23 -12.03 20.21
N PHE A 265 -33.56 -10.98 20.66
CA PHE A 265 -34.04 -9.58 20.72
C PHE A 265 -32.85 -8.59 20.73
N GLY A 266 -32.12 -8.48 19.65
CA GLY A 266 -31.21 -7.37 19.41
C GLY A 266 -31.69 -6.60 18.20
N GLU A 267 -32.11 -5.34 18.37
CA GLU A 267 -32.21 -4.40 17.25
C GLU A 267 -30.81 -4.25 16.66
N GLY A 268 -30.45 -5.20 15.81
CA GLY A 268 -29.27 -5.09 14.97
C GLY A 268 -29.38 -3.80 14.18
N SER A 269 -28.33 -3.00 14.13
CA SER A 269 -28.21 -1.87 13.23
C SER A 269 -28.46 -2.41 11.82
N VAL A 270 -29.71 -2.29 11.35
CA VAL A 270 -30.08 -2.61 9.98
C VAL A 270 -29.21 -1.73 9.12
N ALA A 271 -28.20 -2.30 8.50
CA ALA A 271 -27.42 -1.62 7.48
C ALA A 271 -28.46 -1.04 6.52
N LYS A 272 -28.54 0.31 6.45
CA LYS A 272 -29.51 1.00 5.59
C LYS A 272 -29.44 0.34 4.23
N GLN A 273 -30.56 -0.18 3.73
CA GLN A 273 -30.63 -0.84 2.42
C GLN A 273 -30.12 0.15 1.38
N GLY A 274 -28.84 0.02 1.02
CA GLY A 274 -28.18 0.84 0.03
C GLY A 274 -28.67 0.44 -1.37
N GLU A 275 -28.55 1.36 -2.27
CA GLU A 275 -28.93 1.18 -3.67
C GLU A 275 -28.09 0.10 -4.35
N SER A 276 -28.69 -0.62 -5.27
CA SER A 276 -28.07 -1.67 -6.05
C SER A 276 -27.20 -1.06 -7.14
N SER A 277 -25.92 -1.38 -7.17
CA SER A 277 -25.01 -1.06 -8.26
C SER A 277 -24.62 -2.32 -9.04
N ILE A 278 -24.02 -2.15 -10.21
CA ILE A 278 -23.44 -3.28 -11.00
C ILE A 278 -22.37 -4.06 -10.23
N TYR A 279 -21.86 -3.49 -9.15
CA TYR A 279 -20.84 -4.10 -8.27
C TYR A 279 -21.44 -4.68 -6.98
N GLY A 280 -22.77 -4.69 -6.84
CA GLY A 280 -23.52 -5.25 -5.73
C GLY A 280 -24.14 -4.19 -4.80
N LYS A 281 -24.75 -4.64 -3.73
CA LYS A 281 -25.57 -3.84 -2.81
C LYS A 281 -24.87 -3.65 -1.46
N VAL A 282 -24.92 -2.45 -0.89
CA VAL A 282 -24.50 -2.19 0.49
C VAL A 282 -25.36 -3.02 1.45
N GLY A 283 -24.74 -3.64 2.45
CA GLY A 283 -25.38 -4.58 3.37
C GLY A 283 -25.49 -6.02 2.84
N GLU A 284 -25.05 -6.30 1.60
CA GLU A 284 -24.98 -7.66 1.07
C GLU A 284 -23.92 -8.48 1.78
N VAL A 285 -24.27 -9.70 2.18
CA VAL A 285 -23.33 -10.66 2.79
C VAL A 285 -22.82 -11.61 1.74
N VAL A 286 -21.50 -11.67 1.56
CA VAL A 286 -20.83 -12.58 0.64
C VAL A 286 -19.68 -13.26 1.38
N ASP A 287 -19.70 -14.58 1.42
CA ASP A 287 -18.63 -15.42 1.98
C ASP A 287 -18.21 -14.97 3.41
N GLY A 288 -19.23 -14.68 4.26
CA GLY A 288 -19.03 -14.28 5.66
C GLY A 288 -18.59 -12.83 5.87
N TYR A 289 -18.72 -11.98 4.86
CA TYR A 289 -18.40 -10.55 4.96
C TYR A 289 -19.56 -9.68 4.49
N VAL A 290 -19.81 -8.58 5.17
CA VAL A 290 -20.80 -7.55 4.83
C VAL A 290 -20.14 -6.47 3.99
N ARG A 291 -20.77 -6.12 2.89
CA ARG A 291 -20.35 -5.00 2.02
C ARG A 291 -20.75 -3.66 2.63
N VAL A 292 -19.80 -2.79 2.90
CA VAL A 292 -19.98 -1.47 3.49
C VAL A 292 -19.57 -0.40 2.49
N ASP A 293 -20.29 0.71 2.45
CA ASP A 293 -19.93 1.85 1.63
C ASP A 293 -18.65 2.52 2.15
N ASN A 294 -17.71 2.77 1.26
CA ASN A 294 -16.46 3.45 1.58
C ASN A 294 -16.49 4.96 1.30
N ILE A 295 -17.52 5.44 0.61
CA ILE A 295 -17.74 6.87 0.41
C ILE A 295 -18.48 7.43 1.63
N THR A 296 -18.02 8.56 2.16
CA THR A 296 -18.61 9.17 3.37
C THR A 296 -19.99 9.75 3.09
N ASP A 297 -20.86 9.73 4.10
CA ASP A 297 -22.22 10.26 3.96
C ASP A 297 -22.23 11.79 3.77
N GLU A 298 -21.25 12.48 4.36
CA GLU A 298 -21.05 13.92 4.18
C GLU A 298 -20.82 14.27 2.69
N ILE A 299 -19.99 13.46 2.03
CA ILE A 299 -19.72 13.66 0.58
C ILE A 299 -20.95 13.36 -0.26
N LYS A 300 -21.69 12.30 0.03
CA LYS A 300 -22.92 11.99 -0.69
C LYS A 300 -23.94 13.12 -0.57
N GLN A 301 -24.08 13.68 0.63
CA GLN A 301 -24.96 14.81 0.86
C GLN A 301 -24.50 16.05 0.08
N LEU A 302 -23.21 16.39 0.14
CA LEU A 302 -22.64 17.52 -0.58
C LEU A 302 -22.88 17.42 -2.09
N TYR A 303 -22.72 16.24 -2.67
CA TYR A 303 -22.96 16.02 -4.09
C TYR A 303 -24.45 16.09 -4.45
N ARG A 304 -25.35 15.55 -3.61
CA ARG A 304 -26.82 15.69 -3.81
C ARG A 304 -27.25 17.15 -3.81
N GLU A 305 -26.74 17.93 -2.87
CA GLU A 305 -27.02 19.38 -2.78
C GLU A 305 -26.47 20.13 -4.01
N ALA A 306 -25.26 19.82 -4.46
CA ALA A 306 -24.64 20.50 -5.58
C ALA A 306 -25.23 20.14 -6.95
N LEU A 307 -25.65 18.90 -7.14
CA LEU A 307 -26.13 18.41 -8.44
C LEU A 307 -27.67 18.34 -8.54
N GLY A 308 -28.39 18.53 -7.43
CA GLY A 308 -29.84 18.43 -7.39
C GLY A 308 -30.40 17.05 -7.79
N ALA A 309 -29.59 16.01 -7.68
CA ALA A 309 -29.91 14.64 -8.06
C ALA A 309 -29.55 13.66 -6.97
N ASP A 310 -30.26 12.53 -6.91
CA ASP A 310 -29.81 11.36 -6.14
C ASP A 310 -28.54 10.77 -6.80
N VAL A 311 -27.42 11.19 -6.27
CA VAL A 311 -26.13 10.62 -6.61
C VAL A 311 -25.96 9.35 -5.77
N THR A 312 -26.14 8.23 -6.41
CA THR A 312 -26.05 6.89 -5.82
C THR A 312 -24.81 6.16 -6.28
#